data_e5d5cad81b0e547ab9984462c845408f
#
_entry.id   e5d5cad81b0e547ab9984462c845408f
#
_cell.length_a   1.000
_cell.length_b   1.000
_cell.length_c   1.000
_cell.angle_alpha   90.00
_cell.angle_beta   90.00
_cell.angle_gamma   90.00
#
_symmetry.space_group_name_H-M   'P 1'
#
loop_
_entity.id
_entity.type
_entity.pdbx_description
1 polymer ?
#
loop_
_entity_poly.entity_id
_entity_poly.type
_entity_poly.pdbx_seq_one_letter_code
_entity_poly.pdbx_strand_id
1 'polypeptide(L)'
;LFFEAQRRFDVLARLRSGVKQPDRSHIVDDPDGTGSASSFLDMLVHVIDFRSRHTVTHTVTTAWVAYELALRLIGDQRAAARVYTSALVHDVGKIGIPLSILEKPGKLDDEEMKVMRTHVELTEDILEGCIEPVLLQAAARHHEKLDGSGYPRGLHAAELSMPDRIIAVADIVSALVGTRSYKKAYPKEKVLELLAWHVETGKIDCIVVETMTRDYDAIMLSVAAACQPVAAAYERVQSAYALMLGKLKRWQAENEGRSA
;
A
#
# COMPACT_ATOMS: atom_id res chain seq x y z
N LEU A 1 -6.28 26.68 -1.63
CA LEU A 1 -5.70 25.32 -1.70
C LEU A 1 -5.47 24.74 -0.30
N PHE A 2 -4.80 25.43 0.63
CA PHE A 2 -4.51 24.92 1.97
C PHE A 2 -5.79 24.74 2.83
N PHE A 3 -6.72 25.69 2.81
CA PHE A 3 -8.01 25.62 3.51
C PHE A 3 -8.97 24.55 2.93
N GLU A 4 -8.87 24.25 1.66
CA GLU A 4 -9.65 23.18 1.01
C GLU A 4 -9.12 21.79 1.37
N ALA A 5 -7.79 21.64 1.46
CA ALA A 5 -7.17 20.43 1.96
C ALA A 5 -7.59 20.18 3.43
N GLN A 6 -7.56 21.18 4.30
CA GLN A 6 -7.97 21.08 5.71
C GLN A 6 -9.43 20.65 5.85
N ARG A 7 -10.38 21.23 5.07
CA ARG A 7 -11.79 20.80 5.07
C ARG A 7 -11.99 19.36 4.58
N ARG A 8 -11.22 18.91 3.62
CA ARG A 8 -11.22 17.50 3.17
C ARG A 8 -10.72 16.57 4.27
N PHE A 9 -9.75 17.00 5.05
CA PHE A 9 -9.24 16.31 6.23
C PHE A 9 -10.33 16.09 7.29
N ASP A 10 -11.09 17.13 7.63
CA ASP A 10 -12.15 17.04 8.61
C ASP A 10 -13.28 16.11 8.17
N VAL A 11 -13.59 16.04 6.87
CA VAL A 11 -14.55 15.11 6.30
C VAL A 11 -14.06 13.66 6.40
N LEU A 12 -12.79 13.40 6.08
CA LEU A 12 -12.19 12.06 6.18
C LEU A 12 -12.10 11.59 7.63
N ALA A 13 -11.74 12.48 8.56
CA ALA A 13 -11.71 12.18 9.99
C ALA A 13 -13.10 11.83 10.54
N ARG A 14 -14.17 12.55 10.11
CA ARG A 14 -15.57 12.27 10.51
C ARG A 14 -16.11 10.98 9.90
N LEU A 15 -15.73 10.63 8.66
CA LEU A 15 -16.10 9.36 8.05
C LEU A 15 -15.44 8.17 8.77
N ARG A 16 -14.26 8.40 9.36
CA ARG A 16 -13.51 7.40 10.12
C ARG A 16 -14.13 7.12 11.50
N SER A 17 -14.71 8.11 12.16
CA SER A 17 -15.35 7.98 13.48
C SER A 17 -16.59 7.08 13.50
N GLY A 18 -17.18 6.79 12.34
CA GLY A 18 -18.36 5.92 12.20
C GLY A 18 -18.06 4.45 11.87
N VAL A 19 -16.79 4.11 11.58
CA VAL A 19 -16.38 2.73 11.23
C VAL A 19 -15.69 2.11 12.44
N LYS A 20 -16.30 1.12 13.09
CA LYS A 20 -15.60 0.24 14.03
C LYS A 20 -14.51 -0.50 13.24
N GLN A 21 -13.29 0.00 13.30
CA GLN A 21 -12.12 -0.73 12.82
C GLN A 21 -11.90 -1.94 13.72
N PRO A 22 -11.36 -3.07 13.20
CA PRO A 22 -10.81 -4.09 14.06
C PRO A 22 -9.82 -3.42 15.02
N ASP A 23 -9.85 -3.84 16.26
CA ASP A 23 -9.08 -3.24 17.35
C ASP A 23 -7.60 -3.13 16.96
N ARG A 24 -7.18 -1.91 16.63
CA ARG A 24 -5.79 -1.58 16.26
C ARG A 24 -4.95 -1.24 17.48
N SER A 25 -5.52 -1.26 18.68
CA SER A 25 -4.82 -0.91 19.91
C SER A 25 -3.59 -1.77 20.16
N HIS A 26 -3.52 -2.94 19.52
CA HIS A 26 -2.39 -3.86 19.61
C HIS A 26 -1.36 -3.71 18.48
N ILE A 27 -1.65 -2.94 17.43
CA ILE A 27 -0.79 -2.81 16.25
C ILE A 27 0.13 -1.58 16.37
N VAL A 28 -0.27 -0.59 17.14
CA VAL A 28 0.50 0.63 17.39
C VAL A 28 0.59 0.83 18.89
N ASP A 29 1.51 0.13 19.54
CA ASP A 29 2.00 0.54 20.84
C ASP A 29 2.79 1.82 20.65
N ASP A 30 2.17 2.95 20.95
CA ASP A 30 2.82 4.22 21.21
C ASP A 30 3.19 4.23 22.71
N PRO A 31 4.42 3.89 23.08
CA PRO A 31 4.83 3.84 24.50
C PRO A 31 4.82 5.22 25.15
N ASP A 32 4.74 6.31 24.38
CA ASP A 32 4.82 7.69 24.86
C ASP A 32 3.53 8.51 24.67
N GLY A 33 2.42 7.87 24.21
CA GLY A 33 1.11 8.53 24.15
C GLY A 33 0.98 9.68 23.14
N THR A 34 1.88 9.74 22.14
CA THR A 34 1.83 10.77 21.08
C THR A 34 1.03 10.27 19.89
N GLY A 35 -0.25 10.07 19.99
CA GLY A 35 -1.14 9.60 18.90
C GLY A 35 -1.04 10.38 17.57
N SER A 36 -0.09 11.31 17.47
CA SER A 36 0.15 12.15 16.29
C SER A 36 0.89 11.45 15.16
N ALA A 37 1.91 10.61 15.45
CA ALA A 37 2.72 9.97 14.42
C ALA A 37 1.95 8.87 13.67
N SER A 38 1.19 8.03 14.39
CA SER A 38 0.31 7.01 13.77
C SER A 38 -0.77 7.67 12.91
N SER A 39 -1.37 8.76 13.38
CA SER A 39 -2.36 9.52 12.62
C SER A 39 -1.76 10.17 11.38
N PHE A 40 -0.52 10.62 11.42
CA PHE A 40 0.20 11.20 10.28
C PHE A 40 0.53 10.15 9.21
N LEU A 41 1.04 8.99 9.59
CA LEU A 41 1.31 7.89 8.66
C LEU A 41 0.03 7.36 8.01
N ASP A 42 -1.01 7.15 8.78
CA ASP A 42 -2.35 6.79 8.29
C ASP A 42 -2.86 7.82 7.28
N MET A 43 -2.62 9.09 7.52
CA MET A 43 -2.99 10.19 6.65
C MET A 43 -2.22 10.15 5.34
N LEU A 44 -0.88 10.02 5.39
CA LEU A 44 -0.02 9.94 4.21
C LEU A 44 -0.43 8.78 3.31
N VAL A 45 -0.62 7.60 3.90
CA VAL A 45 -1.07 6.40 3.16
C VAL A 45 -2.40 6.66 2.47
N HIS A 46 -3.37 7.27 3.16
CA HIS A 46 -4.67 7.58 2.55
C HIS A 46 -4.54 8.62 1.42
N VAL A 47 -3.70 9.64 1.57
CA VAL A 47 -3.49 10.65 0.51
C VAL A 47 -2.90 10.01 -0.74
N ILE A 48 -1.97 9.08 -0.58
CA ILE A 48 -1.33 8.37 -1.69
C ILE A 48 -2.31 7.38 -2.32
N ASP A 49 -3.01 6.62 -1.52
CA ASP A 49 -4.03 5.68 -1.96
C ASP A 49 -5.19 6.38 -2.71
N PHE A 50 -5.60 7.58 -2.26
CA PHE A 50 -6.61 8.37 -2.96
C PHE A 50 -6.11 9.02 -4.26
N ARG A 51 -4.80 9.09 -4.48
CA ARG A 51 -4.21 9.64 -5.70
C ARG A 51 -4.40 8.73 -6.90
N SER A 52 -4.39 7.41 -6.68
CA SER A 52 -4.63 6.42 -7.71
C SER A 52 -5.68 5.40 -7.27
N ARG A 53 -6.66 5.15 -8.12
CA ARG A 53 -7.72 4.17 -7.91
C ARG A 53 -7.19 2.75 -7.64
N HIS A 54 -5.95 2.48 -8.03
CA HIS A 54 -5.32 1.16 -7.97
C HIS A 54 -4.51 0.93 -6.70
N THR A 55 -4.20 1.98 -5.96
CA THR A 55 -3.40 1.92 -4.73
C THR A 55 -4.24 1.74 -3.47
N VAL A 56 -5.53 2.15 -3.49
CA VAL A 56 -6.40 2.16 -2.30
C VAL A 56 -6.47 0.84 -1.55
N THR A 57 -6.58 -0.27 -2.25
CA THR A 57 -6.60 -1.61 -1.64
C THR A 57 -5.23 -2.26 -1.62
N HIS A 58 -4.33 -1.84 -2.50
CA HIS A 58 -2.99 -2.42 -2.60
C HIS A 58 -2.20 -2.28 -1.31
N THR A 59 -2.06 -1.06 -0.81
CA THR A 59 -1.29 -0.78 0.41
C THR A 59 -1.82 -1.55 1.62
N VAL A 60 -3.15 -1.53 1.82
CA VAL A 60 -3.78 -2.26 2.93
C VAL A 60 -3.65 -3.77 2.75
N THR A 61 -3.83 -4.28 1.51
CA THR A 61 -3.65 -5.71 1.21
C THR A 61 -2.22 -6.14 1.50
N THR A 62 -1.22 -5.38 1.02
CA THR A 62 0.20 -5.67 1.27
C THR A 62 0.49 -5.71 2.77
N ALA A 63 0.04 -4.71 3.53
CA ALA A 63 0.27 -4.63 4.96
C ALA A 63 -0.36 -5.80 5.72
N TRP A 64 -1.60 -6.19 5.40
CA TRP A 64 -2.25 -7.31 6.07
C TRP A 64 -1.71 -8.67 5.66
N VAL A 65 -1.35 -8.88 4.40
CA VAL A 65 -0.64 -10.11 3.98
C VAL A 65 0.70 -10.22 4.71
N ALA A 66 1.45 -9.11 4.80
CA ALA A 66 2.72 -9.08 5.51
C ALA A 66 2.56 -9.37 7.01
N TYR A 67 1.53 -8.81 7.66
CA TYR A 67 1.19 -9.10 9.06
C TYR A 67 0.90 -10.58 9.29
N GLU A 68 0.01 -11.15 8.48
CA GLU A 68 -0.40 -12.54 8.59
C GLU A 68 0.75 -13.52 8.36
N LEU A 69 1.63 -13.22 7.41
CA LEU A 69 2.86 -13.99 7.16
C LEU A 69 3.84 -13.86 8.33
N ALA A 70 4.07 -12.63 8.81
CA ALA A 70 4.97 -12.39 9.94
C ALA A 70 4.50 -13.08 11.21
N LEU A 71 3.19 -13.07 11.49
CA LEU A 71 2.62 -13.74 12.65
C LEU A 71 2.88 -15.27 12.62
N ARG A 72 2.80 -15.88 11.43
CA ARG A 72 3.05 -17.32 11.25
C ARG A 72 4.53 -17.71 11.27
N LEU A 73 5.38 -16.84 10.73
CA LEU A 73 6.81 -17.11 10.57
C LEU A 73 7.64 -16.70 11.79
N ILE A 74 7.29 -15.58 12.42
CA ILE A 74 8.03 -15.02 13.55
C ILE A 74 7.40 -15.45 14.88
N GLY A 75 6.05 -15.60 14.91
CA GLY A 75 5.31 -16.04 16.10
C GLY A 75 5.16 -14.96 17.17
N ASP A 76 5.56 -13.71 16.89
CA ASP A 76 5.48 -12.57 17.80
C ASP A 76 4.55 -11.50 17.20
N GLN A 77 3.48 -11.16 17.90
CA GLN A 77 2.49 -10.20 17.48
C GLN A 77 3.07 -8.78 17.36
N ARG A 78 4.01 -8.41 18.23
CA ARG A 78 4.67 -7.09 18.19
C ARG A 78 5.59 -6.99 16.97
N ALA A 79 6.36 -8.03 16.68
CA ALA A 79 7.18 -8.10 15.48
C ALA A 79 6.31 -8.09 14.21
N ALA A 80 5.20 -8.82 14.20
CA ALA A 80 4.25 -8.79 13.07
C ALA A 80 3.63 -7.39 12.86
N ALA A 81 3.29 -6.66 13.94
CA ALA A 81 2.81 -5.29 13.85
C ALA A 81 3.85 -4.34 13.25
N ARG A 82 5.13 -4.53 13.55
CA ARG A 82 6.24 -3.75 12.95
C ARG A 82 6.38 -4.03 11.45
N VAL A 83 6.27 -5.29 11.03
CA VAL A 83 6.26 -5.67 9.60
C VAL A 83 5.05 -5.07 8.89
N TYR A 84 3.87 -5.08 9.53
CA TYR A 84 2.68 -4.37 9.03
C TYR A 84 2.94 -2.89 8.78
N THR A 85 3.54 -2.19 9.75
CA THR A 85 3.84 -0.75 9.62
C THR A 85 4.79 -0.48 8.46
N SER A 86 5.87 -1.27 8.32
CA SER A 86 6.81 -1.14 7.20
C SER A 86 6.12 -1.36 5.85
N ALA A 87 5.28 -2.39 5.76
CA ALA A 87 4.52 -2.70 4.56
C ALA A 87 3.44 -1.65 4.26
N LEU A 88 2.86 -1.01 5.28
CA LEU A 88 1.87 0.06 5.11
C LEU A 88 2.47 1.30 4.43
N VAL A 89 3.74 1.58 4.68
CA VAL A 89 4.40 2.81 4.21
C VAL A 89 5.35 2.58 3.03
N HIS A 90 5.48 1.33 2.52
CA HIS A 90 6.47 0.97 1.50
C HIS A 90 6.41 1.82 0.24
N ASP A 91 5.24 2.25 -0.13
CA ASP A 91 4.91 2.95 -1.38
C ASP A 91 4.69 4.47 -1.20
N VAL A 92 4.98 5.05 -0.04
CA VAL A 92 4.76 6.49 0.25
C VAL A 92 5.44 7.39 -0.78
N GLY A 93 6.62 7.02 -1.27
CA GLY A 93 7.35 7.76 -2.29
C GLY A 93 6.65 7.87 -3.65
N LYS A 94 5.62 7.06 -3.92
CA LYS A 94 4.77 7.20 -5.12
C LYS A 94 4.06 8.55 -5.22
N ILE A 95 4.02 9.32 -4.13
CA ILE A 95 3.53 10.71 -4.14
C ILE A 95 4.34 11.60 -5.09
N GLY A 96 5.63 11.32 -5.24
CA GLY A 96 6.53 12.04 -6.16
C GLY A 96 6.46 11.59 -7.62
N ILE A 97 5.84 10.44 -7.90
CA ILE A 97 5.78 9.92 -9.27
C ILE A 97 4.71 10.65 -10.09
N PRO A 98 5.00 11.11 -11.31
CA PRO A 98 4.01 11.73 -12.19
C PRO A 98 2.80 10.82 -12.46
N LEU A 99 1.58 11.38 -12.42
CA LEU A 99 0.35 10.60 -12.68
C LEU A 99 0.34 9.96 -14.07
N SER A 100 0.95 10.59 -15.06
CA SER A 100 1.08 10.03 -16.42
C SER A 100 1.85 8.72 -16.46
N ILE A 101 2.79 8.51 -15.53
CA ILE A 101 3.56 7.26 -15.36
C ILE A 101 2.80 6.31 -14.44
N LEU A 102 2.32 6.81 -13.30
CA LEU A 102 1.65 6.01 -12.27
C LEU A 102 0.37 5.33 -12.80
N GLU A 103 -0.39 6.02 -13.64
CA GLU A 103 -1.66 5.56 -14.21
C GLU A 103 -1.58 5.20 -15.70
N LYS A 104 -0.38 5.05 -16.24
CA LYS A 104 -0.20 4.70 -17.66
C LYS A 104 -0.93 3.38 -17.97
N PRO A 105 -1.86 3.38 -18.93
CA PRO A 105 -2.49 2.13 -19.37
C PRO A 105 -1.50 1.33 -20.22
N GLY A 106 -0.89 0.30 -19.62
CA GLY A 106 0.06 -0.57 -20.30
C GLY A 106 1.42 -0.66 -19.60
N LYS A 107 2.41 -1.16 -20.32
CA LYS A 107 3.78 -1.30 -19.79
C LYS A 107 4.51 0.07 -19.83
N LEU A 108 5.29 0.32 -18.79
CA LEU A 108 6.24 1.44 -18.79
C LEU A 108 7.40 1.11 -19.73
N ASP A 109 7.90 2.10 -20.44
CA ASP A 109 9.19 2.01 -21.11
C ASP A 109 10.36 2.14 -20.12
N ASP A 110 11.59 2.02 -20.61
CA ASP A 110 12.77 2.00 -19.75
C ASP A 110 13.00 3.32 -19.01
N GLU A 111 12.69 4.46 -19.61
CA GLU A 111 12.84 5.77 -18.96
C GLU A 111 11.72 6.00 -17.93
N GLU A 112 10.49 5.66 -18.24
CA GLU A 112 9.40 5.70 -17.29
C GLU A 112 9.62 4.73 -16.11
N MET A 113 10.20 3.56 -16.39
CA MET A 113 10.56 2.59 -15.34
C MET A 113 11.66 3.14 -14.43
N LYS A 114 12.66 3.87 -14.94
CA LYS A 114 13.66 4.55 -14.12
C LYS A 114 12.98 5.54 -13.18
N VAL A 115 12.08 6.38 -13.71
CA VAL A 115 11.31 7.32 -12.87
C VAL A 115 10.45 6.57 -11.84
N MET A 116 9.76 5.50 -12.25
CA MET A 116 8.95 4.70 -11.32
C MET A 116 9.78 4.15 -10.16
N ARG A 117 11.00 3.66 -10.42
CA ARG A 117 11.88 3.09 -9.38
C ARG A 117 12.31 4.09 -8.31
N THR A 118 12.32 5.39 -8.62
CA THR A 118 12.71 6.42 -7.64
C THR A 118 11.75 6.51 -6.45
N HIS A 119 10.54 5.90 -6.52
CA HIS A 119 9.63 5.93 -5.36
C HIS A 119 10.23 5.28 -4.12
N VAL A 120 11.15 4.34 -4.26
CA VAL A 120 11.81 3.68 -3.11
C VAL A 120 12.70 4.68 -2.37
N GLU A 121 13.56 5.41 -3.11
CA GLU A 121 14.43 6.46 -2.56
C GLU A 121 13.58 7.60 -1.97
N LEU A 122 12.53 8.01 -2.67
CA LEU A 122 11.58 9.02 -2.16
C LEU A 122 10.86 8.56 -0.89
N THR A 123 10.58 7.25 -0.74
CA THR A 123 10.03 6.70 0.51
C THR A 123 11.03 6.87 1.66
N GLU A 124 12.31 6.60 1.43
CA GLU A 124 13.37 6.84 2.42
C GLU A 124 13.46 8.31 2.80
N ASP A 125 13.53 9.20 1.82
CA ASP A 125 13.64 10.65 2.04
C ASP A 125 12.45 11.23 2.82
N ILE A 126 11.23 10.79 2.51
CA ILE A 126 10.00 11.28 3.16
C ILE A 126 9.89 10.79 4.60
N LEU A 127 10.32 9.56 4.86
CA LEU A 127 10.12 8.91 6.16
C LEU A 127 11.35 8.94 7.07
N GLU A 128 12.49 9.43 6.59
CA GLU A 128 13.69 9.60 7.41
C GLU A 128 13.40 10.46 8.65
N GLY A 129 13.73 9.94 9.82
CA GLY A 129 13.42 10.58 11.10
C GLY A 129 11.95 10.56 11.53
N CYS A 130 11.03 10.07 10.68
CA CYS A 130 9.60 9.95 11.00
C CYS A 130 9.22 8.59 11.58
N ILE A 131 9.96 7.54 11.24
CA ILE A 131 9.77 6.17 11.74
C ILE A 131 11.11 5.57 12.15
N GLU A 132 11.06 4.46 12.88
CA GLU A 132 12.28 3.76 13.28
C GLU A 132 13.10 3.31 12.06
N PRO A 133 14.45 3.45 12.08
CA PRO A 133 15.30 3.10 10.94
C PRO A 133 15.12 1.68 10.42
N VAL A 134 14.86 0.72 11.32
CA VAL A 134 14.65 -0.69 10.93
C VAL A 134 13.33 -0.88 10.16
N LEU A 135 12.29 -0.10 10.46
CA LEU A 135 11.01 -0.14 9.73
C LEU A 135 11.16 0.50 8.36
N LEU A 136 11.87 1.63 8.31
CA LEU A 136 12.19 2.32 7.05
C LEU A 136 13.00 1.42 6.13
N GLN A 137 14.01 0.76 6.67
CA GLN A 137 14.83 -0.18 5.92
C GLN A 137 13.99 -1.30 5.28
N ALA A 138 13.08 -1.91 6.04
CA ALA A 138 12.22 -2.96 5.52
C ALA A 138 11.24 -2.43 4.46
N ALA A 139 10.70 -1.22 4.65
CA ALA A 139 9.86 -0.56 3.65
C ALA A 139 10.61 -0.31 2.34
N ALA A 140 11.87 0.18 2.40
CA ALA A 140 12.67 0.54 1.24
C ALA A 140 13.28 -0.66 0.50
N ARG A 141 13.13 -1.89 0.99
CA ARG A 141 13.70 -3.11 0.40
C ARG A 141 12.67 -4.02 -0.27
N HIS A 142 11.40 -3.60 -0.36
CA HIS A 142 10.32 -4.43 -0.89
C HIS A 142 10.49 -4.85 -2.35
N HIS A 143 11.31 -4.14 -3.11
CA HIS A 143 11.66 -4.50 -4.49
C HIS A 143 13.03 -5.17 -4.65
N GLU A 144 13.75 -5.42 -3.56
CA GLU A 144 14.95 -6.25 -3.61
C GLU A 144 14.60 -7.71 -3.88
N LYS A 145 15.55 -8.46 -4.44
CA LYS A 145 15.38 -9.88 -4.79
C LYS A 145 16.56 -10.67 -4.24
N LEU A 146 16.33 -11.92 -3.84
CA LEU A 146 17.36 -12.77 -3.22
C LEU A 146 18.58 -13.00 -4.13
N ASP A 147 18.39 -12.95 -5.45
CA ASP A 147 19.43 -13.11 -6.46
C ASP A 147 20.21 -11.82 -6.78
N GLY A 148 19.89 -10.69 -6.13
CA GLY A 148 20.51 -9.39 -6.38
C GLY A 148 19.96 -8.66 -7.61
N SER A 149 18.97 -9.20 -8.32
CA SER A 149 18.35 -8.54 -9.49
C SER A 149 17.32 -7.47 -9.13
N GLY A 150 17.11 -7.23 -7.82
CA GLY A 150 16.21 -6.22 -7.29
C GLY A 150 16.74 -4.81 -7.39
N TYR A 151 16.05 -3.87 -6.78
CA TYR A 151 16.42 -2.46 -6.68
C TYR A 151 15.95 -1.86 -5.36
N PRO A 152 16.49 -0.72 -4.88
CA PRO A 152 17.47 0.15 -5.54
C PRO A 152 18.93 -0.28 -5.38
N ARG A 153 19.26 -1.18 -4.43
CA ARG A 153 20.63 -1.48 -4.03
C ARG A 153 21.16 -2.80 -4.61
N GLY A 154 20.32 -3.66 -5.17
CA GLY A 154 20.69 -4.97 -5.67
C GLY A 154 21.19 -5.92 -4.57
N LEU A 155 20.51 -5.91 -3.40
CA LEU A 155 20.88 -6.71 -2.25
C LEU A 155 20.63 -8.21 -2.50
N HIS A 156 21.53 -9.04 -1.99
CA HIS A 156 21.40 -10.49 -2.06
C HIS A 156 20.77 -11.11 -0.80
N ALA A 157 20.42 -12.37 -0.88
CA ALA A 157 19.72 -13.12 0.18
C ALA A 157 20.33 -12.96 1.58
N ALA A 158 21.68 -12.91 1.70
CA ALA A 158 22.37 -12.78 2.99
C ALA A 158 22.18 -11.38 3.65
N GLU A 159 21.80 -10.38 2.85
CA GLU A 159 21.61 -8.99 3.29
C GLU A 159 20.14 -8.66 3.58
N LEU A 160 19.22 -9.57 3.20
CA LEU A 160 17.78 -9.38 3.34
C LEU A 160 17.26 -10.12 4.59
N SER A 161 16.74 -9.36 5.54
CA SER A 161 16.12 -9.89 6.75
C SER A 161 14.77 -10.59 6.46
N MET A 162 14.24 -11.34 7.41
CA MET A 162 12.92 -11.97 7.25
C MET A 162 11.80 -10.95 7.00
N PRO A 163 11.71 -9.80 7.67
CA PRO A 163 10.78 -8.73 7.32
C PRO A 163 10.89 -8.27 5.86
N ASP A 164 12.09 -8.05 5.33
CA ASP A 164 12.32 -7.63 3.94
C ASP A 164 11.71 -8.65 2.96
N ARG A 165 11.96 -9.96 3.21
CA ARG A 165 11.46 -11.07 2.38
C ARG A 165 9.94 -11.20 2.46
N ILE A 166 9.37 -11.02 3.65
CA ILE A 166 7.92 -11.06 3.86
C ILE A 166 7.23 -9.94 3.07
N ILE A 167 7.73 -8.70 3.18
CA ILE A 167 7.13 -7.55 2.48
C ILE A 167 7.24 -7.71 0.97
N ALA A 168 8.37 -8.20 0.46
CA ALA A 168 8.55 -8.45 -0.98
C ALA A 168 7.54 -9.49 -1.53
N VAL A 169 7.24 -10.55 -0.77
CA VAL A 169 6.21 -11.54 -1.16
C VAL A 169 4.82 -10.93 -1.03
N ALA A 170 4.53 -10.20 0.04
CA ALA A 170 3.23 -9.57 0.27
C ALA A 170 2.88 -8.55 -0.83
N ASP A 171 3.85 -7.75 -1.28
CA ASP A 171 3.70 -6.81 -2.38
C ASP A 171 3.34 -7.53 -3.69
N ILE A 172 4.04 -8.61 -4.02
CA ILE A 172 3.72 -9.43 -5.20
C ILE A 172 2.31 -10.01 -5.09
N VAL A 173 1.93 -10.60 -3.95
CA VAL A 173 0.58 -11.14 -3.73
C VAL A 173 -0.46 -10.05 -3.94
N SER A 174 -0.30 -8.90 -3.30
CA SER A 174 -1.21 -7.76 -3.41
C SER A 174 -1.37 -7.30 -4.86
N ALA A 175 -0.25 -7.19 -5.61
CA ALA A 175 -0.28 -6.83 -7.02
C ALA A 175 -0.99 -7.85 -7.91
N LEU A 176 -1.01 -9.12 -7.52
CA LEU A 176 -1.66 -10.20 -8.28
C LEU A 176 -3.15 -10.33 -7.96
N VAL A 177 -3.55 -10.16 -6.69
CA VAL A 177 -4.96 -10.25 -6.27
C VAL A 177 -5.73 -8.95 -6.47
N GLY A 178 -5.04 -7.81 -6.67
CA GLY A 178 -5.64 -6.51 -6.92
C GLY A 178 -6.19 -6.39 -8.34
N THR A 179 -7.35 -5.74 -8.47
CA THR A 179 -7.89 -5.36 -9.78
C THR A 179 -7.27 -4.05 -10.22
N ARG A 180 -6.69 -4.00 -11.42
CA ARG A 180 -6.15 -2.77 -12.04
C ARG A 180 -6.99 -2.39 -13.26
N SER A 181 -6.86 -1.13 -13.75
CA SER A 181 -7.63 -0.63 -14.90
C SER A 181 -7.51 -1.50 -16.15
N TYR A 182 -6.39 -2.17 -16.30
CA TYR A 182 -6.03 -3.00 -17.46
C TYR A 182 -5.93 -4.49 -17.15
N LYS A 183 -6.19 -4.93 -15.87
CA LYS A 183 -5.99 -6.32 -15.45
C LYS A 183 -6.98 -6.71 -14.36
N LYS A 184 -7.71 -7.80 -14.57
CA LYS A 184 -8.52 -8.45 -13.54
C LYS A 184 -7.63 -9.15 -12.52
N ALA A 185 -8.12 -9.27 -11.27
CA ALA A 185 -7.49 -10.10 -10.25
C ALA A 185 -7.22 -11.51 -10.77
N TYR A 186 -6.05 -12.06 -10.46
CA TYR A 186 -5.77 -13.46 -10.79
C TYR A 186 -6.48 -14.41 -9.82
N PRO A 187 -6.93 -15.58 -10.29
CA PRO A 187 -7.42 -16.63 -9.41
C PRO A 187 -6.27 -17.21 -8.58
N LYS A 188 -6.62 -17.85 -7.47
CA LYS A 188 -5.67 -18.42 -6.49
C LYS A 188 -4.59 -19.27 -7.16
N GLU A 189 -5.00 -20.19 -8.05
CA GLU A 189 -4.08 -21.10 -8.72
C GLU A 189 -3.00 -20.36 -9.50
N LYS A 190 -3.38 -19.27 -10.18
CA LYS A 190 -2.43 -18.46 -10.94
C LYS A 190 -1.52 -17.63 -10.04
N VAL A 191 -2.01 -17.15 -8.89
CA VAL A 191 -1.18 -16.48 -7.89
C VAL A 191 -0.11 -17.43 -7.37
N LEU A 192 -0.49 -18.66 -6.98
CA LEU A 192 0.43 -19.65 -6.45
C LEU A 192 1.45 -20.13 -7.48
N GLU A 193 1.02 -20.34 -8.75
CA GLU A 193 1.92 -20.65 -9.87
C GLU A 193 2.99 -19.57 -10.05
N LEU A 194 2.60 -18.29 -10.04
CA LEU A 194 3.53 -17.18 -10.21
C LEU A 194 4.50 -17.03 -9.03
N LEU A 195 4.04 -17.27 -7.81
CA LEU A 195 4.92 -17.29 -6.63
C LEU A 195 5.92 -18.42 -6.71
N ALA A 196 5.49 -19.63 -7.08
CA ALA A 196 6.37 -20.79 -7.28
C ALA A 196 7.44 -20.49 -8.34
N TRP A 197 7.07 -19.88 -9.46
CA TRP A 197 8.04 -19.48 -10.50
C TRP A 197 9.09 -18.48 -9.97
N HIS A 198 8.68 -17.51 -9.12
CA HIS A 198 9.64 -16.60 -8.50
C HIS A 198 10.59 -17.29 -7.53
N VAL A 199 10.14 -18.33 -6.81
CA VAL A 199 11.02 -19.17 -5.97
C VAL A 199 12.00 -19.97 -6.82
N GLU A 200 11.52 -20.65 -7.86
CA GLU A 200 12.34 -21.44 -8.78
C GLU A 200 13.43 -20.60 -9.47
N THR A 201 13.13 -19.33 -9.73
CA THR A 201 14.08 -18.38 -10.30
C THR A 201 14.98 -17.68 -9.26
N GLY A 202 14.93 -18.09 -7.99
CA GLY A 202 15.78 -17.59 -6.91
C GLY A 202 15.50 -16.15 -6.47
N LYS A 203 14.31 -15.60 -6.78
CA LYS A 203 14.01 -14.19 -6.56
C LYS A 203 13.36 -13.88 -5.21
N ILE A 204 12.56 -14.81 -4.70
CA ILE A 204 11.84 -14.64 -3.43
C ILE A 204 12.03 -15.85 -2.52
N ASP A 205 11.73 -15.67 -1.25
CA ASP A 205 11.98 -16.65 -0.20
C ASP A 205 10.99 -17.82 -0.26
N CYS A 206 11.51 -19.06 -0.34
CA CYS A 206 10.68 -20.27 -0.43
C CYS A 206 9.85 -20.52 0.85
N ILE A 207 10.41 -20.24 2.04
CA ILE A 207 9.71 -20.46 3.32
C ILE A 207 8.52 -19.51 3.44
N VAL A 208 8.68 -18.26 3.01
CA VAL A 208 7.58 -17.28 2.99
C VAL A 208 6.49 -17.72 2.00
N VAL A 209 6.88 -18.18 0.81
CA VAL A 209 5.92 -18.65 -0.21
C VAL A 209 5.24 -19.96 0.22
N GLU A 210 5.93 -20.89 0.84
CA GLU A 210 5.34 -22.11 1.40
C GLU A 210 4.28 -21.77 2.44
N THR A 211 4.57 -20.82 3.35
CA THR A 211 3.61 -20.36 4.36
C THR A 211 2.41 -19.69 3.71
N MET A 212 2.61 -18.82 2.71
CA MET A 212 1.53 -18.21 1.94
C MET A 212 0.66 -19.26 1.24
N THR A 213 1.29 -20.26 0.62
CA THR A 213 0.61 -21.33 -0.12
C THR A 213 -0.24 -22.20 0.80
N ARG A 214 0.34 -22.63 1.94
CA ARG A 214 -0.33 -23.47 2.93
C ARG A 214 -1.56 -22.79 3.52
N ASP A 215 -1.44 -21.52 3.86
CA ASP A 215 -2.45 -20.78 4.62
C ASP A 215 -3.21 -19.74 3.76
N TYR A 216 -3.15 -19.85 2.43
CA TYR A 216 -3.67 -18.85 1.49
C TYR A 216 -5.10 -18.40 1.80
N ASP A 217 -6.02 -19.35 1.97
CA ASP A 217 -7.44 -19.02 2.15
C ASP A 217 -7.69 -18.31 3.49
N ALA A 218 -7.01 -18.73 4.56
CA ALA A 218 -7.10 -18.09 5.86
C ALA A 218 -6.51 -16.66 5.85
N ILE A 219 -5.36 -16.49 5.22
CA ILE A 219 -4.73 -15.17 5.04
C ILE A 219 -5.64 -14.26 4.23
N MET A 220 -6.14 -14.71 3.08
CA MET A 220 -6.97 -13.90 2.21
C MET A 220 -8.34 -13.56 2.82
N LEU A 221 -8.89 -14.42 3.67
CA LEU A 221 -10.10 -14.12 4.43
C LEU A 221 -9.88 -12.98 5.43
N SER A 222 -8.77 -13.01 6.16
CA SER A 222 -8.36 -11.94 7.07
C SER A 222 -8.14 -10.61 6.33
N VAL A 223 -7.42 -10.67 5.20
CA VAL A 223 -7.18 -9.51 4.31
C VAL A 223 -8.49 -8.91 3.80
N ALA A 224 -9.41 -9.74 3.32
CA ALA A 224 -10.70 -9.27 2.82
C ALA A 224 -11.51 -8.53 3.90
N ALA A 225 -11.55 -9.07 5.12
CA ALA A 225 -12.20 -8.43 6.26
C ALA A 225 -11.58 -7.06 6.60
N ALA A 226 -10.25 -6.94 6.53
CA ALA A 226 -9.53 -5.70 6.79
C ALA A 226 -9.68 -4.66 5.67
N CYS A 227 -9.74 -5.09 4.40
CA CYS A 227 -9.87 -4.20 3.25
C CYS A 227 -11.30 -3.68 3.04
N GLN A 228 -12.33 -4.41 3.46
CA GLN A 228 -13.73 -4.04 3.23
C GLN A 228 -14.09 -2.61 3.73
N PRO A 229 -13.73 -2.19 4.94
CA PRO A 229 -14.04 -0.84 5.42
C PRO A 229 -13.36 0.26 4.60
N VAL A 230 -12.12 0.00 4.16
CA VAL A 230 -11.32 0.95 3.36
C VAL A 230 -11.91 1.11 1.97
N ALA A 231 -12.26 0.01 1.30
CA ALA A 231 -12.93 0.02 0.01
C ALA A 231 -14.28 0.76 0.07
N ALA A 232 -15.10 0.47 1.09
CA ALA A 232 -16.38 1.14 1.30
C ALA A 232 -16.22 2.65 1.58
N ALA A 233 -15.19 3.06 2.32
CA ALA A 233 -14.88 4.47 2.54
C ALA A 233 -14.48 5.17 1.24
N TYR A 234 -13.65 4.52 0.43
CA TYR A 234 -13.24 5.03 -0.87
C TYR A 234 -14.43 5.24 -1.81
N GLU A 235 -15.31 4.25 -1.95
CA GLU A 235 -16.52 4.36 -2.79
C GLU A 235 -17.42 5.53 -2.35
N ARG A 236 -17.59 5.74 -1.05
CA ARG A 236 -18.35 6.88 -0.53
C ARG A 236 -17.72 8.22 -0.93
N VAL A 237 -16.41 8.35 -0.81
CA VAL A 237 -15.68 9.58 -1.19
C VAL A 237 -15.77 9.81 -2.69
N GLN A 238 -15.58 8.79 -3.52
CA GLN A 238 -15.72 8.89 -4.98
C GLN A 238 -17.13 9.33 -5.40
N SER A 239 -18.15 8.76 -4.77
CA SER A 239 -19.55 9.12 -5.02
C SER A 239 -19.83 10.57 -4.65
N ALA A 240 -19.35 11.03 -3.49
CA ALA A 240 -19.48 12.42 -3.05
C ALA A 240 -18.74 13.40 -3.98
N TYR A 241 -17.55 13.02 -4.43
CA TYR A 241 -16.76 13.82 -5.38
C TYR A 241 -17.45 13.94 -6.75
N ALA A 242 -17.96 12.84 -7.28
CA ALA A 242 -18.72 12.85 -8.54
C ALA A 242 -19.96 13.76 -8.46
N LEU A 243 -20.68 13.71 -7.34
CA LEU A 243 -21.83 14.57 -7.09
C LEU A 243 -21.43 16.06 -7.04
N MET A 244 -20.33 16.38 -6.38
CA MET A 244 -19.79 17.74 -6.28
C MET A 244 -19.36 18.28 -7.65
N LEU A 245 -18.66 17.47 -8.45
CA LEU A 245 -18.27 17.84 -9.83
C LEU A 245 -19.50 18.08 -10.70
N GLY A 246 -20.53 17.26 -10.58
CA GLY A 246 -21.80 17.47 -11.30
C GLY A 246 -22.50 18.79 -10.91
N LYS A 247 -22.44 19.17 -9.63
CA LYS A 247 -22.96 20.48 -9.18
C LYS A 247 -22.13 21.64 -9.73
N LEU A 248 -20.79 21.52 -9.70
CA LEU A 248 -19.89 22.56 -10.21
C LEU A 248 -20.10 22.80 -11.71
N LYS A 249 -20.18 21.74 -12.52
CA LYS A 249 -20.44 21.84 -13.96
C LYS A 249 -21.76 22.54 -14.27
N ARG A 250 -22.83 22.22 -13.52
CA ARG A 250 -24.13 22.90 -13.65
C ARG A 250 -24.02 24.38 -13.32
N TRP A 251 -23.38 24.71 -12.22
CA TRP A 251 -23.15 26.09 -11.80
C TRP A 251 -22.35 26.90 -12.83
N GLN A 252 -21.32 26.30 -13.43
CA GLN A 252 -20.53 26.92 -14.51
C GLN A 252 -21.41 27.19 -15.74
N ALA A 253 -22.17 26.20 -16.20
CA ALA A 253 -23.06 26.34 -17.35
C ALA A 253 -24.16 27.43 -17.14
N GLU A 254 -24.71 27.53 -15.93
CA GLU A 254 -25.71 28.55 -15.56
C GLU A 254 -25.12 29.97 -15.52
N ASN A 255 -23.82 30.12 -15.22
CA ASN A 255 -23.17 31.43 -15.15
C ASN A 255 -22.50 31.86 -16.46
N GLU A 256 -22.07 30.95 -17.31
CA GLU A 256 -21.60 31.27 -18.67
C GLU A 256 -22.72 31.83 -19.54
N GLY A 257 -23.97 31.35 -19.38
CA GLY A 257 -25.14 31.90 -20.07
C GLY A 257 -25.66 33.25 -19.53
N ARG A 258 -25.06 33.77 -18.44
CA ARG A 258 -25.40 35.09 -17.88
C ARG A 258 -24.43 36.21 -18.24
N SER A 259 -23.27 35.83 -18.84
CA SER A 259 -22.21 36.78 -19.23
C SER A 259 -22.19 37.06 -20.73
N ALA A 260 -23.14 36.52 -21.49
CA ALA A 260 -23.42 36.81 -22.90
C ALA A 260 -24.75 37.61 -23.01
#